data_5d7ee11c11595189a3b0b179929641ac
#
_entry.id   5d7ee11c11595189a3b0b179929641ac
#
_cell.length_a   1.000
_cell.length_b   1.000
_cell.length_c   1.000
_cell.angle_alpha   90.00
_cell.angle_beta   90.00
_cell.angle_gamma   90.00
#
_symmetry.space_group_name_H-M   'P 1'
#
loop_
_entity.id
_entity.type
_entity.pdbx_description
1 polymer ?
#
loop_
_entity_poly.entity_id
_entity_poly.type
_entity_poly.pdbx_seq_one_letter_code
_entity_poly.pdbx_strand_id
1 'polypeptide(L)'
;MNFSENNLPFKLMAIFILAVFYAIYFGKMIIQKKKGITTHQIGKRKEKKLHTVETLMSIATFSVVIIQLLSIFFDWNIMPFGARFTGFCIAGIGDIFFLISVTYMKDSWRAGIPEKDKTKLVTDGIYKFSRNPAFVGFDFMYIGILLMFFNIGTLLFSLFSIMMLHLQILQEEKYMAKTFGEEYLEYKEKVFRYIGRR
;
A
#
# COMPACT_ATOMS: atom_id res chain seq x y z
N MET A 1 -5.11 4.12 -38.64
CA MET A 1 -4.79 2.79 -38.11
C MET A 1 -5.77 2.53 -36.98
N ASN A 2 -6.85 1.76 -37.23
CA ASN A 2 -7.93 1.53 -36.29
C ASN A 2 -7.47 0.55 -35.21
N PHE A 3 -7.02 1.08 -34.07
CA PHE A 3 -6.83 0.29 -32.87
C PHE A 3 -8.14 0.25 -32.05
N SER A 4 -9.15 -0.43 -32.57
CA SER A 4 -10.14 -1.03 -31.69
C SER A 4 -9.51 -2.32 -31.10
N GLU A 5 -8.35 -2.19 -30.46
CA GLU A 5 -7.82 -3.28 -29.69
C GLU A 5 -8.81 -3.56 -28.56
N ASN A 6 -9.23 -4.81 -28.47
CA ASN A 6 -10.11 -5.26 -27.42
C ASN A 6 -9.37 -5.07 -26.08
N ASN A 7 -9.60 -3.93 -25.40
CA ASN A 7 -8.97 -3.58 -24.13
C ASN A 7 -9.48 -4.42 -22.95
N LEU A 8 -10.40 -5.36 -23.23
CA LEU A 8 -10.97 -6.25 -22.22
C LEU A 8 -9.91 -7.03 -21.43
N PRO A 9 -8.83 -7.58 -22.03
CA PRO A 9 -7.80 -8.28 -21.25
C PRO A 9 -7.16 -7.38 -20.20
N PHE A 10 -6.79 -6.14 -20.53
CA PHE A 10 -6.20 -5.21 -19.57
C PHE A 10 -7.18 -4.78 -18.47
N LYS A 11 -8.47 -4.63 -18.80
CA LYS A 11 -9.50 -4.36 -17.79
C LYS A 11 -9.61 -5.53 -16.81
N LEU A 12 -9.66 -6.76 -17.32
CA LEU A 12 -9.71 -7.96 -16.47
C LEU A 12 -8.46 -8.13 -15.61
N MET A 13 -7.28 -7.90 -16.18
CA MET A 13 -6.00 -7.92 -15.45
C MET A 13 -5.98 -6.89 -14.32
N ALA A 14 -6.38 -5.65 -14.58
CA ALA A 14 -6.40 -4.60 -13.57
C ALA A 14 -7.44 -4.86 -12.46
N ILE A 15 -8.64 -5.32 -12.83
CA ILE A 15 -9.66 -5.72 -11.85
C ILE A 15 -9.15 -6.88 -10.99
N PHE A 16 -8.48 -7.86 -11.61
CA PHE A 16 -7.90 -9.00 -10.89
C PHE A 16 -6.86 -8.54 -9.86
N ILE A 17 -5.91 -7.68 -10.25
CA ILE A 17 -4.91 -7.09 -9.32
C ILE A 17 -5.61 -6.39 -8.15
N LEU A 18 -6.54 -5.47 -8.43
CA LEU A 18 -7.25 -4.76 -7.36
C LEU A 18 -8.04 -5.72 -6.47
N ALA A 19 -8.70 -6.72 -7.04
CA ALA A 19 -9.45 -7.71 -6.28
C ALA A 19 -8.52 -8.54 -5.36
N VAL A 20 -7.36 -8.98 -5.86
CA VAL A 20 -6.36 -9.71 -5.06
C VAL A 20 -5.82 -8.83 -3.94
N PHE A 21 -5.39 -7.59 -4.25
CA PHE A 21 -4.87 -6.67 -3.25
C PHE A 21 -5.85 -6.43 -2.10
N TYR A 22 -7.08 -6.07 -2.43
CA TYR A 22 -8.10 -5.79 -1.41
C TYR A 22 -8.64 -7.05 -0.73
N ALA A 23 -8.62 -8.21 -1.39
CA ALA A 23 -8.92 -9.49 -0.74
C ALA A 23 -7.88 -9.82 0.35
N ILE A 24 -6.58 -9.56 0.10
CA ILE A 24 -5.52 -9.71 1.10
C ILE A 24 -5.76 -8.73 2.26
N TYR A 25 -6.03 -7.45 1.95
CA TYR A 25 -6.24 -6.39 2.96
C TYR A 25 -7.43 -6.70 3.86
N PHE A 26 -8.62 -6.87 3.29
CA PHE A 26 -9.85 -7.14 4.04
C PHE A 26 -9.86 -8.53 4.68
N GLY A 27 -9.30 -9.53 3.98
CA GLY A 27 -9.15 -10.89 4.52
C GLY A 27 -8.31 -10.87 5.80
N LYS A 28 -7.20 -10.13 5.82
CA LYS A 28 -6.39 -9.96 7.02
C LYS A 28 -7.16 -9.27 8.14
N MET A 29 -7.92 -8.21 7.83
CA MET A 29 -8.76 -7.53 8.82
C MET A 29 -9.82 -8.47 9.43
N ILE A 30 -10.47 -9.28 8.60
CA ILE A 30 -11.50 -10.24 9.04
C ILE A 30 -10.88 -11.31 9.96
N ILE A 31 -9.74 -11.88 9.56
CA ILE A 31 -9.03 -12.89 10.37
C ILE A 31 -8.63 -12.32 11.75
N GLN A 32 -8.09 -11.10 11.79
CA GLN A 32 -7.71 -10.45 13.03
C GLN A 32 -8.94 -10.10 13.90
N LYS A 33 -10.02 -9.62 13.29
CA LYS A 33 -11.28 -9.35 13.99
C LYS A 33 -11.82 -10.61 14.70
N LYS A 34 -11.75 -11.79 14.06
CA LYS A 34 -12.13 -13.07 14.67
C LYS A 34 -11.28 -13.42 15.89
N LYS A 35 -10.06 -12.91 15.98
CA LYS A 35 -9.14 -13.07 17.13
C LYS A 35 -9.30 -11.93 18.18
N GLY A 36 -10.28 -11.06 18.05
CA GLY A 36 -10.47 -9.91 18.95
C GLY A 36 -9.48 -8.76 18.72
N ILE A 37 -8.70 -8.79 17.61
CA ILE A 37 -7.69 -7.78 17.31
C ILE A 37 -8.33 -6.66 16.47
N THR A 38 -8.23 -5.41 16.93
CA THR A 38 -8.66 -4.24 16.18
C THR A 38 -7.58 -3.82 15.19
N THR A 39 -7.73 -4.19 13.94
CA THR A 39 -6.75 -3.91 12.88
C THR A 39 -6.75 -2.44 12.46
N HIS A 40 -7.95 -1.85 12.26
CA HIS A 40 -8.09 -0.48 11.79
C HIS A 40 -7.90 0.51 12.94
N GLN A 41 -6.78 1.23 12.92
CA GLN A 41 -6.38 2.20 13.94
C GLN A 41 -6.41 3.65 13.43
N ILE A 42 -6.65 3.85 12.13
CA ILE A 42 -6.67 5.15 11.48
C ILE A 42 -7.72 6.06 12.12
N GLY A 43 -7.36 7.31 12.41
CA GLY A 43 -8.29 8.33 12.93
C GLY A 43 -8.64 8.22 14.42
N LYS A 44 -8.13 7.20 15.14
CA LYS A 44 -8.41 7.00 16.58
C LYS A 44 -7.54 7.85 17.51
N ARG A 45 -6.64 8.66 16.98
CA ARG A 45 -5.65 9.37 17.75
C ARG A 45 -6.09 10.74 18.23
N LYS A 46 -5.56 11.11 19.39
CA LYS A 46 -5.78 12.42 20.04
C LYS A 46 -4.82 13.50 19.53
N GLU A 47 -3.63 13.15 19.05
CA GLU A 47 -2.65 14.11 18.53
C GLU A 47 -3.11 14.67 17.18
N LYS A 48 -3.41 15.97 17.13
CA LYS A 48 -4.00 16.67 15.97
C LYS A 48 -3.22 16.45 14.66
N LYS A 49 -1.88 16.53 14.71
CA LYS A 49 -1.03 16.39 13.53
C LYS A 49 -1.12 14.99 12.93
N LEU A 50 -1.04 13.97 13.76
CA LEU A 50 -1.12 12.58 13.32
C LEU A 50 -2.51 12.24 12.81
N HIS A 51 -3.56 12.70 13.50
CA HIS A 51 -4.94 12.54 13.05
C HIS A 51 -5.15 13.17 11.66
N THR A 52 -4.60 14.36 11.39
CA THR A 52 -4.69 15.01 10.08
C THR A 52 -4.00 14.17 9.00
N VAL A 53 -2.80 13.66 9.24
CA VAL A 53 -2.07 12.80 8.28
C VAL A 53 -2.84 11.52 7.99
N GLU A 54 -3.33 10.82 9.01
CA GLU A 54 -4.11 9.60 8.85
C GLU A 54 -5.42 9.84 8.09
N THR A 55 -6.12 10.96 8.37
CA THR A 55 -7.36 11.31 7.67
C THR A 55 -7.11 11.62 6.20
N LEU A 56 -6.09 12.45 5.90
CA LEU A 56 -5.72 12.77 4.51
C LEU A 56 -5.26 11.53 3.76
N MET A 57 -4.48 10.66 4.39
CA MET A 57 -4.09 9.37 3.82
C MET A 57 -5.31 8.50 3.49
N SER A 58 -6.28 8.42 4.40
CA SER A 58 -7.53 7.68 4.17
C SER A 58 -8.30 8.24 2.98
N ILE A 59 -8.43 9.56 2.88
CA ILE A 59 -9.09 10.22 1.75
C ILE A 59 -8.32 9.93 0.45
N ALA A 60 -7.00 10.06 0.46
CA ALA A 60 -6.17 9.82 -0.71
C ALA A 60 -6.28 8.38 -1.20
N THR A 61 -6.11 7.39 -0.30
CA THR A 61 -6.17 5.96 -0.65
C THR A 61 -7.57 5.52 -1.08
N PHE A 62 -8.64 6.12 -0.57
CA PHE A 62 -9.99 5.88 -1.04
C PHE A 62 -10.24 6.51 -2.43
N SER A 63 -9.81 7.76 -2.62
CA SER A 63 -10.01 8.50 -3.86
C SER A 63 -9.25 7.89 -5.04
N VAL A 64 -8.03 7.39 -4.82
CA VAL A 64 -7.25 6.73 -5.89
C VAL A 64 -7.93 5.46 -6.39
N VAL A 65 -8.56 4.69 -5.50
CA VAL A 65 -9.32 3.49 -5.91
C VAL A 65 -10.49 3.87 -6.80
N ILE A 66 -11.23 4.92 -6.44
CA ILE A 66 -12.36 5.39 -7.24
C ILE A 66 -11.89 5.78 -8.64
N ILE A 67 -10.85 6.62 -8.75
CA ILE A 67 -10.36 7.08 -10.05
C ILE A 67 -9.78 5.92 -10.89
N GLN A 68 -9.11 4.96 -10.27
CA GLN A 68 -8.64 3.75 -10.94
C GLN A 68 -9.81 2.92 -11.49
N LEU A 69 -10.84 2.67 -10.71
CA LEU A 69 -12.03 1.93 -11.16
C LEU A 69 -12.76 2.66 -12.30
N LEU A 70 -12.91 3.98 -12.21
CA LEU A 70 -13.49 4.79 -13.29
C LEU A 70 -12.64 4.70 -14.56
N SER A 71 -11.31 4.80 -14.43
CA SER A 71 -10.39 4.72 -15.57
C SER A 71 -10.41 3.35 -16.23
N ILE A 72 -10.53 2.26 -15.46
CA ILE A 72 -10.70 0.91 -15.98
C ILE A 72 -12.06 0.75 -16.67
N PHE A 73 -13.13 1.24 -16.05
CA PHE A 73 -14.48 1.11 -16.60
C PHE A 73 -14.63 1.85 -17.93
N PHE A 74 -14.20 3.12 -17.96
CA PHE A 74 -14.28 3.98 -19.16
C PHE A 74 -13.11 3.81 -20.13
N ASP A 75 -12.14 2.94 -19.79
CA ASP A 75 -10.93 2.71 -20.60
C ASP A 75 -10.10 3.98 -20.87
N TRP A 76 -10.00 4.84 -19.86
CA TRP A 76 -9.19 6.05 -19.96
C TRP A 76 -7.70 5.70 -19.92
N ASN A 77 -7.10 5.61 -21.08
CA ASN A 77 -5.66 5.35 -21.17
C ASN A 77 -5.10 5.89 -22.50
N ILE A 78 -3.80 6.24 -22.48
CA ILE A 78 -3.03 6.66 -23.65
C ILE A 78 -1.75 5.85 -23.83
N MET A 79 -1.55 4.82 -22.97
CA MET A 79 -0.31 4.05 -22.96
C MET A 79 -0.34 2.93 -23.99
N PRO A 80 0.83 2.67 -24.66
CA PRO A 80 0.95 1.53 -25.56
C PRO A 80 0.93 0.21 -24.80
N PHE A 81 0.69 -0.89 -25.52
CA PHE A 81 0.60 -2.25 -24.97
C PHE A 81 1.77 -2.59 -24.02
N GLY A 82 3.03 -2.32 -24.43
CA GLY A 82 4.21 -2.63 -23.61
C GLY A 82 4.22 -1.95 -22.25
N ALA A 83 3.83 -0.66 -22.19
CA ALA A 83 3.74 0.08 -20.93
C ALA A 83 2.61 -0.49 -20.03
N ARG A 84 1.48 -0.83 -20.61
CA ARG A 84 0.34 -1.44 -19.89
C ARG A 84 0.73 -2.81 -19.32
N PHE A 85 1.41 -3.64 -20.11
CA PHE A 85 1.87 -4.96 -19.65
C PHE A 85 2.93 -4.84 -18.54
N THR A 86 3.87 -3.90 -18.67
CA THR A 86 4.83 -3.57 -17.60
C THR A 86 4.08 -3.13 -16.33
N GLY A 87 3.05 -2.31 -16.47
CA GLY A 87 2.19 -1.89 -15.36
C GLY A 87 1.55 -3.09 -14.65
N PHE A 88 1.02 -4.05 -15.39
CA PHE A 88 0.47 -5.29 -14.82
C PHE A 88 1.53 -6.07 -14.01
N CYS A 89 2.74 -6.23 -14.54
CA CYS A 89 3.83 -6.90 -13.82
C CYS A 89 4.22 -6.16 -12.53
N ILE A 90 4.33 -4.83 -12.59
CA ILE A 90 4.65 -4.01 -11.40
C ILE A 90 3.56 -4.12 -10.35
N ALA A 91 2.28 -4.04 -10.73
CA ALA A 91 1.17 -4.18 -9.80
C ALA A 91 1.12 -5.58 -9.16
N GLY A 92 1.38 -6.63 -9.94
CA GLY A 92 1.46 -8.00 -9.42
C GLY A 92 2.61 -8.19 -8.41
N ILE A 93 3.75 -7.56 -8.66
CA ILE A 93 4.85 -7.50 -7.68
C ILE A 93 4.37 -6.78 -6.40
N GLY A 94 3.59 -5.71 -6.54
CA GLY A 94 2.97 -5.01 -5.42
C GLY A 94 2.08 -5.91 -4.56
N ASP A 95 1.21 -6.71 -5.18
CA ASP A 95 0.37 -7.69 -4.48
C ASP A 95 1.21 -8.71 -3.69
N ILE A 96 2.30 -9.21 -4.30
CA ILE A 96 3.22 -10.16 -3.67
C ILE A 96 3.90 -9.52 -2.46
N PHE A 97 4.43 -8.28 -2.59
CA PHE A 97 5.04 -7.55 -1.49
C PHE A 97 4.06 -7.35 -0.34
N PHE A 98 2.82 -6.96 -0.64
CA PHE A 98 1.80 -6.76 0.36
C PHE A 98 1.42 -8.07 1.07
N LEU A 99 1.17 -9.15 0.31
CA LEU A 99 0.85 -10.47 0.86
C LEU A 99 1.93 -10.98 1.81
N ILE A 100 3.21 -10.94 1.37
CA ILE A 100 4.34 -11.37 2.18
C ILE A 100 4.43 -10.51 3.45
N SER A 101 4.28 -9.19 3.33
CA SER A 101 4.35 -8.25 4.46
C SER A 101 3.32 -8.57 5.54
N VAL A 102 2.05 -8.68 5.18
CA VAL A 102 0.98 -8.96 6.16
C VAL A 102 1.07 -10.36 6.75
N THR A 103 1.68 -11.29 6.00
CA THR A 103 1.91 -12.67 6.46
C THR A 103 3.01 -12.70 7.52
N TYR A 104 4.14 -12.05 7.29
CA TYR A 104 5.25 -11.99 8.25
C TYR A 104 4.89 -11.19 9.51
N MET A 105 4.12 -10.13 9.42
CA MET A 105 3.65 -9.39 10.60
C MET A 105 2.67 -10.17 11.48
N LYS A 106 2.05 -11.23 10.96
CA LYS A 106 1.09 -12.05 11.72
C LYS A 106 0.05 -11.19 12.44
N ASP A 107 -0.06 -11.34 13.76
CA ASP A 107 -1.02 -10.61 14.57
C ASP A 107 -0.53 -9.20 14.97
N SER A 108 0.70 -8.81 14.61
CA SER A 108 1.23 -7.46 14.81
C SER A 108 0.81 -6.46 13.73
N TRP A 109 0.27 -6.93 12.58
CA TRP A 109 -0.13 -6.03 11.50
C TRP A 109 -1.31 -5.13 11.91
N ARG A 110 -1.17 -3.82 11.63
CA ARG A 110 -2.21 -2.80 11.85
C ARG A 110 -2.28 -1.88 10.65
N ALA A 111 -3.48 -1.39 10.34
CA ALA A 111 -3.68 -0.27 9.45
C ALA A 111 -3.73 1.01 10.30
N GLY A 112 -2.65 1.78 10.28
CA GLY A 112 -2.40 2.90 11.18
C GLY A 112 -1.69 2.49 12.47
N ILE A 113 -1.29 3.48 13.25
CA ILE A 113 -0.45 3.30 14.44
C ILE A 113 -1.32 2.90 15.65
N PRO A 114 -1.05 1.80 16.36
CA PRO A 114 -1.83 1.38 17.52
C PRO A 114 -1.56 2.30 18.73
N GLU A 115 -2.61 2.64 19.49
CA GLU A 115 -2.46 3.43 20.74
C GLU A 115 -2.16 2.55 21.96
N LYS A 116 -2.82 1.42 22.07
CA LYS A 116 -2.82 0.57 23.29
C LYS A 116 -2.38 -0.87 23.04
N ASP A 117 -2.35 -1.31 21.79
CA ASP A 117 -2.02 -2.70 21.47
C ASP A 117 -0.51 -2.94 21.56
N LYS A 118 -0.13 -3.98 22.32
CA LYS A 118 1.27 -4.45 22.32
C LYS A 118 1.54 -5.21 21.04
N THR A 119 2.17 -4.56 20.07
CA THR A 119 2.72 -5.21 18.87
C THR A 119 4.17 -5.63 19.12
N LYS A 120 4.67 -6.59 18.33
CA LYS A 120 6.08 -6.97 18.34
C LYS A 120 6.80 -6.31 17.17
N LEU A 121 8.07 -5.92 17.37
CA LEU A 121 8.91 -5.52 16.27
C LEU A 121 9.18 -6.74 15.37
N VAL A 122 8.89 -6.62 14.08
CA VAL A 122 9.12 -7.66 13.07
C VAL A 122 10.26 -7.23 12.19
N THR A 123 11.36 -7.98 12.19
CA THR A 123 12.58 -7.70 11.43
C THR A 123 12.97 -8.82 10.48
N ASP A 124 12.16 -9.91 10.44
CA ASP A 124 12.42 -11.12 9.67
C ASP A 124 11.75 -11.10 8.28
N GLY A 125 12.17 -12.06 7.45
CA GLY A 125 11.61 -12.24 6.11
C GLY A 125 11.83 -11.01 5.22
N ILE A 126 10.77 -10.49 4.62
CA ILE A 126 10.82 -9.30 3.76
C ILE A 126 11.27 -8.04 4.52
N TYR A 127 11.07 -8.00 5.85
CA TYR A 127 11.51 -6.92 6.72
C TYR A 127 13.05 -6.86 6.88
N LYS A 128 13.80 -7.88 6.45
CA LYS A 128 15.26 -7.80 6.31
C LYS A 128 15.71 -6.90 5.15
N PHE A 129 14.81 -6.60 4.20
CA PHE A 129 15.11 -5.84 2.98
C PHE A 129 14.33 -4.53 2.87
N SER A 130 13.27 -4.36 3.65
CA SER A 130 12.48 -3.13 3.71
C SER A 130 11.91 -2.97 5.11
N ARG A 131 11.95 -1.74 5.66
CA ARG A 131 11.27 -1.47 6.92
C ARG A 131 9.74 -1.29 6.73
N ASN A 132 9.31 -0.98 5.51
CA ASN A 132 7.92 -0.65 5.19
C ASN A 132 7.43 -1.42 3.95
N PRO A 133 7.59 -2.76 3.87
CA PRO A 133 7.32 -3.50 2.65
C PRO A 133 5.84 -3.51 2.26
N ALA A 134 4.92 -3.36 3.21
CA ALA A 134 3.50 -3.22 2.91
C ALA A 134 3.20 -1.93 2.13
N PHE A 135 3.83 -0.81 2.49
CA PHE A 135 3.69 0.46 1.76
C PHE A 135 4.32 0.38 0.37
N VAL A 136 5.46 -0.32 0.22
CA VAL A 136 6.04 -0.61 -1.11
C VAL A 136 5.05 -1.38 -1.98
N GLY A 137 4.31 -2.33 -1.40
CA GLY A 137 3.25 -3.05 -2.08
C GLY A 137 2.14 -2.11 -2.60
N PHE A 138 1.68 -1.16 -1.78
CA PHE A 138 0.73 -0.12 -2.21
C PHE A 138 1.29 0.74 -3.34
N ASP A 139 2.52 1.24 -3.20
CA ASP A 139 3.15 2.10 -4.19
C ASP A 139 3.27 1.39 -5.54
N PHE A 140 3.72 0.13 -5.56
CA PHE A 140 3.81 -0.66 -6.78
C PHE A 140 2.45 -0.93 -7.41
N MET A 141 1.42 -1.22 -6.62
CA MET A 141 0.07 -1.41 -7.13
C MET A 141 -0.45 -0.11 -7.76
N TYR A 142 -0.28 1.05 -7.10
CA TYR A 142 -0.72 2.34 -7.65
C TYR A 142 0.03 2.71 -8.93
N ILE A 143 1.35 2.55 -8.97
CA ILE A 143 2.18 2.81 -10.16
C ILE A 143 1.80 1.85 -11.29
N GLY A 144 1.59 0.57 -10.98
CA GLY A 144 1.23 -0.42 -11.97
C GLY A 144 -0.11 -0.15 -12.63
N ILE A 145 -1.16 0.14 -11.85
CA ILE A 145 -2.48 0.50 -12.39
C ILE A 145 -2.42 1.84 -13.14
N LEU A 146 -1.62 2.82 -12.66
CA LEU A 146 -1.38 4.07 -13.38
C LEU A 146 -0.81 3.81 -14.79
N LEU A 147 0.17 2.92 -14.94
CA LEU A 147 0.73 2.56 -16.25
C LEU A 147 -0.27 1.79 -17.11
N MET A 148 -1.14 0.98 -16.50
CA MET A 148 -2.17 0.25 -17.26
C MET A 148 -3.26 1.18 -17.80
N PHE A 149 -3.66 2.22 -17.03
CA PHE A 149 -4.76 3.13 -17.33
C PHE A 149 -4.36 4.58 -17.09
N PHE A 150 -3.32 5.02 -17.82
CA PHE A 150 -2.77 6.35 -17.64
C PHE A 150 -3.71 7.42 -18.14
N ASN A 151 -4.07 8.32 -17.26
CA ASN A 151 -4.69 9.60 -17.51
C ASN A 151 -4.31 10.58 -16.39
N ILE A 152 -4.59 11.87 -16.57
CA ILE A 152 -4.19 12.89 -15.61
C ILE A 152 -4.83 12.68 -14.23
N GLY A 153 -6.04 12.16 -14.18
CA GLY A 153 -6.71 11.84 -12.91
C GLY A 153 -5.98 10.73 -12.14
N THR A 154 -5.71 9.59 -12.78
CA THR A 154 -4.95 8.50 -12.14
C THR A 154 -3.55 8.95 -11.73
N LEU A 155 -2.89 9.79 -12.53
CA LEU A 155 -1.57 10.34 -12.19
C LEU A 155 -1.63 11.18 -10.91
N LEU A 156 -2.52 12.17 -10.85
CA LEU A 156 -2.61 13.09 -9.71
C LEU A 156 -3.00 12.36 -8.41
N PHE A 157 -4.01 11.48 -8.48
CA PHE A 157 -4.45 10.74 -7.29
C PHE A 157 -3.46 9.67 -6.84
N SER A 158 -2.73 9.01 -7.76
CA SER A 158 -1.65 8.08 -7.40
C SER A 158 -0.49 8.80 -6.73
N LEU A 159 -0.02 9.93 -7.28
CA LEU A 159 1.03 10.73 -6.66
C LEU A 159 0.61 11.25 -5.28
N PHE A 160 -0.61 11.74 -5.14
CA PHE A 160 -1.14 12.19 -3.85
C PHE A 160 -1.18 11.06 -2.83
N SER A 161 -1.63 9.86 -3.23
CA SER A 161 -1.68 8.70 -2.34
C SER A 161 -0.29 8.23 -1.91
N ILE A 162 0.67 8.12 -2.83
CA ILE A 162 2.07 7.76 -2.54
C ILE A 162 2.69 8.79 -1.57
N MET A 163 2.45 10.09 -1.79
CA MET A 163 2.92 11.14 -0.89
C MET A 163 2.31 10.99 0.52
N MET A 164 1.02 10.73 0.62
CA MET A 164 0.35 10.55 1.91
C MET A 164 0.80 9.28 2.63
N LEU A 165 1.03 8.18 1.90
CA LEU A 165 1.64 6.96 2.44
C LEU A 165 3.06 7.23 2.97
N HIS A 166 3.87 8.00 2.24
CA HIS A 166 5.20 8.42 2.71
C HIS A 166 5.12 9.19 4.03
N LEU A 167 4.20 10.15 4.15
CA LEU A 167 4.01 10.90 5.39
C LEU A 167 3.56 10.00 6.55
N GLN A 168 2.73 8.99 6.26
CA GLN A 168 2.32 7.98 7.24
C GLN A 168 3.53 7.15 7.71
N ILE A 169 4.38 6.68 6.79
CA ILE A 169 5.63 5.97 7.12
C ILE A 169 6.47 6.79 8.10
N LEU A 170 6.63 8.11 7.86
CA LEU A 170 7.41 8.98 8.75
C LEU A 170 6.83 9.04 10.18
N GLN A 171 5.50 8.99 10.32
CA GLN A 171 4.86 8.95 11.63
C GLN A 171 5.01 7.57 12.29
N GLU A 172 4.86 6.49 11.52
CA GLU A 172 5.05 5.12 12.01
C GLU A 172 6.50 4.89 12.47
N GLU A 173 7.50 5.35 11.72
CA GLU A 173 8.90 5.24 12.13
C GLU A 173 9.21 6.01 13.42
N LYS A 174 8.58 7.17 13.65
CA LYS A 174 8.69 7.89 14.92
C LYS A 174 8.08 7.12 16.09
N TYR A 175 6.90 6.55 15.85
CA TYR A 175 6.24 5.71 16.84
C TYR A 175 7.07 4.46 17.17
N MET A 176 7.63 3.78 16.15
CA MET A 176 8.46 2.60 16.33
C MET A 176 9.71 2.92 17.16
N ALA A 177 10.40 4.03 16.86
CA ALA A 177 11.56 4.48 17.63
C ALA A 177 11.20 4.78 19.10
N LYS A 178 10.03 5.37 19.36
CA LYS A 178 9.55 5.63 20.72
C LYS A 178 9.16 4.36 21.47
N THR A 179 8.60 3.37 20.76
CA THR A 179 8.02 2.17 21.37
C THR A 179 9.06 1.08 21.60
N PHE A 180 9.99 0.89 20.66
CA PHE A 180 10.98 -0.18 20.68
C PHE A 180 12.41 0.30 21.00
N GLY A 181 12.63 1.63 21.11
CA GLY A 181 13.93 2.20 21.52
C GLY A 181 15.10 1.73 20.66
N GLU A 182 16.18 1.32 21.33
CA GLU A 182 17.43 0.89 20.70
C GLU A 182 17.26 -0.27 19.72
N GLU A 183 16.38 -1.23 19.99
CA GLU A 183 16.12 -2.36 19.10
C GLU A 183 15.67 -1.88 17.70
N TYR A 184 14.78 -0.87 17.66
CA TYR A 184 14.36 -0.28 16.39
C TYR A 184 15.45 0.57 15.74
N LEU A 185 16.25 1.29 16.53
CA LEU A 185 17.33 2.12 16.00
C LEU A 185 18.42 1.29 15.32
N GLU A 186 18.85 0.17 15.94
CA GLU A 186 19.76 -0.79 15.32
C GLU A 186 19.19 -1.41 14.03
N TYR A 187 17.90 -1.75 14.04
CA TYR A 187 17.23 -2.25 12.83
C TYR A 187 17.22 -1.20 11.72
N LYS A 188 16.92 0.06 12.07
CA LYS A 188 16.89 1.20 11.13
C LYS A 188 18.25 1.47 10.49
N GLU A 189 19.35 1.23 11.19
CA GLU A 189 20.70 1.36 10.63
C GLU A 189 21.02 0.31 9.59
N LYS A 190 20.47 -0.90 9.72
CA LYS A 190 20.76 -2.05 8.86
C LYS A 190 19.88 -2.15 7.62
N VAL A 191 18.67 -1.61 7.66
CA VAL A 191 17.66 -1.79 6.61
C VAL A 191 17.14 -0.44 6.13
N PHE A 192 16.98 -0.28 4.81
CA PHE A 192 16.43 0.94 4.24
C PHE A 192 14.91 1.06 4.48
N ARG A 193 14.40 2.30 4.37
CA ARG A 193 12.97 2.60 4.54
C ARG A 193 12.11 1.87 3.51
N TYR A 194 12.51 1.89 2.24
CA TYR A 194 11.79 1.26 1.15
C TYR A 194 12.41 -0.09 0.80
N ILE A 195 13.40 -0.14 -0.07
CA ILE A 195 14.03 -1.40 -0.49
C ILE A 195 15.54 -1.27 -0.37
N GLY A 196 16.16 -2.25 0.27
CA GLY A 196 17.60 -2.39 0.38
C GLY A 196 18.11 -2.61 1.80
N ARG A 197 19.39 -2.97 1.88
CA ARG A 197 20.12 -3.21 3.13
C ARG A 197 21.46 -2.45 3.09
N ARG A 198 21.89 -1.97 4.26
CA ARG A 198 23.23 -1.38 4.45
C ARG A 198 24.23 -2.46 4.84
#